data_451716fe0bbc93aeb9e083dfa0dc2916
#
_entry.id   451716fe0bbc93aeb9e083dfa0dc2916
#
_cell.length_a   1.000
_cell.length_b   1.000
_cell.length_c   1.000
_cell.angle_alpha   90.00
_cell.angle_beta   90.00
_cell.angle_gamma   90.00
#
_symmetry.space_group_name_H-M   'P 1'
#
loop_
_entity.id
_entity.type
_entity.pdbx_description
1 polymer ?
#
loop_
_entity_poly.entity_id
_entity_poly.type
_entity_poly.pdbx_seq_one_letter_code
_entity_poly.pdbx_strand_id
1 'polypeptide(L)' 'MIDITIQQKIDMACAHAGISKAELSRRLGYKKPQSFQTRYDTGKFTQEELQEIARATGGTYISIFEYPDGTKI' A
#
# COMPACT_ATOMS: atom_id res chain seq x y z
N MET A 1 8.12 -5.33 -19.30
CA MET A 1 7.62 -4.51 -18.20
C MET A 1 7.74 -5.29 -16.90
N ILE A 2 8.29 -4.69 -15.88
CA ILE A 2 8.42 -5.34 -14.58
C ILE A 2 7.20 -5.02 -13.74
N ASP A 3 6.49 -6.06 -13.31
CA ASP A 3 5.35 -5.88 -12.43
C ASP A 3 5.86 -5.65 -11.00
N ILE A 4 5.47 -4.51 -10.44
CA ILE A 4 5.81 -4.17 -9.06
C ILE A 4 4.81 -4.85 -8.15
N THR A 5 5.31 -5.66 -7.20
CA THR A 5 4.43 -6.32 -6.22
C THR A 5 3.86 -5.31 -5.24
N ILE A 6 2.79 -5.71 -4.53
CA ILE A 6 2.20 -4.82 -3.52
C ILE A 6 3.19 -4.57 -2.38
N GLN A 7 4.03 -5.55 -2.05
CA GLN A 7 5.08 -5.37 -1.03
C GLN A 7 6.05 -4.28 -1.47
N GLN A 8 6.49 -4.31 -2.73
CA GLN A 8 7.39 -3.29 -3.26
C GLN A 8 6.75 -1.91 -3.25
N LYS A 9 5.47 -1.82 -3.58
CA LYS A 9 4.74 -0.55 -3.54
C LYS A 9 4.67 0.01 -2.14
N ILE A 10 4.40 -0.84 -1.15
CA ILE A 10 4.37 -0.43 0.25
C ILE A 10 5.74 0.03 0.71
N ASP A 11 6.78 -0.72 0.34
CA ASP A 11 8.17 -0.33 0.68
C ASP A 11 8.53 1.03 0.08
N MET A 12 8.14 1.26 -1.17
CA MET A 12 8.38 2.54 -1.84
C MET A 12 7.61 3.68 -1.19
N ALA A 13 6.37 3.43 -0.79
CA ALA A 13 5.56 4.43 -0.10
C ALA A 13 6.17 4.81 1.25
N CYS A 14 6.63 3.83 2.00
CA CYS A 14 7.32 4.07 3.27
C CYS A 14 8.59 4.87 3.07
N ALA A 15 9.39 4.50 2.06
CA ALA A 15 10.62 5.21 1.75
C ALA A 15 10.34 6.66 1.35
N HIS A 16 9.30 6.88 0.55
CA HIS A 16 8.89 8.21 0.14
C HIS A 16 8.47 9.08 1.33
N ALA A 17 7.76 8.48 2.28
CA ALA A 17 7.30 9.17 3.48
C ALA A 17 8.39 9.28 4.55
N GLY A 18 9.51 8.58 4.39
CA GLY A 18 10.58 8.58 5.37
C GLY A 18 10.25 7.85 6.66
N ILE A 19 9.43 6.81 6.58
CA ILE A 19 9.01 6.03 7.74
C ILE A 19 9.35 4.55 7.56
N SER A 20 9.41 3.82 8.69
CA SER A 20 9.57 2.38 8.69
C SER A 20 8.22 1.69 8.53
N LYS A 21 8.25 0.39 8.21
CA LYS A 21 7.02 -0.41 8.18
C LYS A 21 6.37 -0.48 9.56
N ALA A 22 7.16 -0.49 10.63
CA ALA A 22 6.64 -0.47 11.99
C ALA A 22 5.87 0.83 12.26
N GLU A 23 6.39 1.97 11.79
CA GLU A 23 5.71 3.24 11.93
C GLU A 23 4.42 3.26 11.09
N LEU A 24 4.46 2.71 9.88
CA LEU A 24 3.26 2.58 9.06
C LEU A 24 2.19 1.76 9.78
N SER A 25 2.58 0.61 10.34
CA SER A 25 1.68 -0.24 11.10
C SER A 25 1.01 0.54 12.24
N ARG A 26 1.79 1.34 12.96
CA ARG A 26 1.28 2.17 14.04
C ARG A 26 0.26 3.19 13.54
N ARG A 27 0.58 3.86 12.42
CA ARG A 27 -0.31 4.86 11.83
C ARG A 27 -1.64 4.26 11.37
N LEU A 28 -1.61 2.99 10.94
CA LEU A 28 -2.79 2.28 10.50
C LEU A 28 -3.64 1.75 11.67
N GLY A 29 -3.15 1.88 12.89
CA GLY A 29 -3.90 1.47 14.07
C GLY A 29 -3.72 0.01 14.48
N TYR A 30 -2.74 -0.68 13.92
CA TYR A 30 -2.42 -2.04 14.35
C TYR A 30 -1.78 -2.00 15.74
N LYS A 31 -2.32 -2.81 16.65
CA LYS A 31 -1.79 -2.88 18.01
C LYS A 31 -0.50 -3.66 18.09
N LYS A 32 -0.33 -4.63 17.19
CA LYS A 32 0.86 -5.49 17.16
C LYS A 32 1.50 -5.39 15.78
N PRO A 33 2.83 -5.14 15.70
CA PRO A 33 3.53 -5.09 14.41
C PRO A 33 3.36 -6.37 13.60
N GLN A 34 3.24 -7.52 14.26
CA GLN A 34 3.07 -8.81 13.60
C GLN A 34 1.79 -8.90 12.80
N SER A 35 0.72 -8.22 13.23
CA SER A 35 -0.55 -8.22 12.50
C SER A 35 -0.41 -7.60 11.12
N PHE A 36 0.29 -6.48 11.03
CA PHE A 36 0.58 -5.85 9.74
C PHE A 36 1.55 -6.71 8.93
N GLN A 37 2.58 -7.26 9.57
CA GLN A 37 3.58 -8.08 8.88
C GLN A 37 2.94 -9.29 8.20
N THR A 38 1.97 -9.93 8.87
CA THR A 38 1.23 -11.05 8.29
C THR A 38 0.48 -10.63 7.03
N ARG A 39 -0.20 -9.48 7.07
CA ARG A 39 -0.90 -8.94 5.91
C ARG A 39 0.07 -8.59 4.79
N TYR A 40 1.19 -7.98 5.13
CA TYR A 40 2.24 -7.63 4.18
C TYR A 40 2.79 -8.90 3.50
N ASP A 41 3.05 -9.94 4.26
CA ASP A 41 3.63 -11.18 3.73
C ASP A 41 2.68 -11.89 2.75
N THR A 42 1.38 -11.86 3.03
CA THR A 42 0.38 -12.43 2.11
C THR A 42 0.17 -11.57 0.88
N GLY A 43 0.42 -10.28 0.98
CA GLY A 43 0.21 -9.34 -0.12
C GLY A 43 -1.25 -9.11 -0.46
N LYS A 44 -2.17 -9.54 0.38
CA LYS A 44 -3.61 -9.42 0.13
C LYS A 44 -4.19 -8.27 0.93
N PHE A 45 -4.42 -7.16 0.25
CA PHE A 45 -5.02 -5.97 0.84
C PHE A 45 -6.29 -5.59 0.08
N THR A 46 -7.29 -5.12 0.80
CA THR A 46 -8.49 -4.58 0.17
C THR A 46 -8.20 -3.18 -0.35
N GLN A 47 -9.09 -2.68 -1.23
CA GLN A 47 -8.99 -1.30 -1.73
C GLN A 47 -8.97 -0.29 -0.59
N GLU A 48 -9.82 -0.50 0.40
CA GLU A 48 -9.88 0.38 1.57
C GLU A 48 -8.57 0.39 2.34
N GLU A 49 -7.95 -0.78 2.51
CA GLU A 49 -6.67 -0.88 3.19
C GLU A 49 -5.56 -0.17 2.43
N LEU A 50 -5.56 -0.29 1.10
CA LEU A 50 -4.58 0.40 0.26
C LEU A 50 -4.76 1.91 0.33
N GLN A 51 -6.00 2.40 0.39
CA GLN A 51 -6.26 3.82 0.57
C GLN A 51 -5.78 4.32 1.93
N GLU A 52 -5.94 3.51 2.98
CA GLU A 52 -5.44 3.87 4.30
C GLU A 52 -3.92 3.93 4.33
N ILE A 53 -3.24 2.99 3.67
CA ILE A 53 -1.78 3.01 3.54
C ILE A 53 -1.34 4.28 2.82
N ALA A 54 -2.03 4.64 1.73
CA ALA A 54 -1.72 5.86 0.98
C ALA A 54 -1.86 7.09 1.86
N ARG A 55 -2.96 7.20 2.62
CA ARG A 55 -3.17 8.34 3.52
C ARG A 55 -2.11 8.41 4.60
N ALA A 56 -1.74 7.27 5.17
CA ALA A 56 -0.71 7.21 6.21
C ALA A 56 0.66 7.65 5.70
N THR A 57 0.90 7.54 4.39
CA THR A 57 2.14 7.96 3.76
C THR A 57 2.02 9.30 3.03
N GLY A 58 0.89 10.00 3.19
CA GLY A 58 0.68 11.34 2.67
C GLY A 58 0.18 11.41 1.23
N GLY A 59 -0.39 10.34 0.72
CA GLY A 59 -0.86 10.27 -0.65
C GLY A 59 -2.28 9.78 -0.79
N THR A 60 -2.62 9.40 -2.02
CA THR A 60 -3.93 8.83 -2.38
C THR A 60 -3.69 7.60 -3.23
N TYR A 61 -4.40 6.52 -2.94
CA TYR A 61 -4.35 5.33 -3.78
C TYR A 61 -5.37 5.44 -4.90
N ILE A 62 -4.90 5.23 -6.13
CA ILE A 62 -5.74 5.29 -7.33
C ILE A 62 -5.76 3.90 -7.96
N SER A 63 -6.97 3.37 -8.20
CA SER A 63 -7.18 2.08 -8.85
C SER A 63 -8.05 2.31 -10.08
N ILE A 64 -7.55 1.89 -11.25
CA ILE A 64 -8.24 2.13 -12.51
C ILE A 64 -8.26 0.88 -13.36
N PHE A 65 -9.30 0.77 -14.22
CA PHE A 65 -9.30 -0.13 -15.35
C PHE A 65 -8.81 0.64 -16.57
N GLU A 66 -7.88 0.04 -17.31
CA GLU A 66 -7.34 0.64 -18.51
C GLU A 66 -7.58 -0.30 -19.68
N TYR A 67 -8.10 0.24 -20.75
CA TYR A 67 -8.49 -0.54 -21.93
C TYR A 67 -7.61 -0.19 -23.14
N PRO A 68 -7.51 -1.11 -24.14
CA PRO A 68 -6.62 -0.89 -25.30
C PRO A 68 -6.94 0.36 -26.11
N ASP A 69 -8.17 0.86 -26.05
CA ASP A 69 -8.58 2.08 -26.76
C ASP A 69 -8.18 3.37 -26.03
N GLY A 70 -7.48 3.24 -24.91
CA GLY A 70 -7.07 4.37 -24.09
C GLY A 70 -8.07 4.74 -23.00
N THR A 71 -9.19 4.05 -22.93
CA THR A 71 -10.20 4.30 -21.90
C THR A 71 -9.65 3.90 -20.52
N LYS A 72 -9.86 4.77 -19.54
CA LYS A 72 -9.50 4.52 -18.14
C LYS A 72 -10.74 4.66 -17.27
N ILE A 73 -11.02 3.64 -16.49
CA ILE A 73 -12.18 3.62 -15.60
C ILE A 73 -11.77 3.38 -14.18
#